data_3016eaec4e2e6e412e42eb65a0d1118a
#
_entry.id   3016eaec4e2e6e412e42eb65a0d1118a
#
_cell.length_a   1.000
_cell.length_b   1.000
_cell.length_c   1.000
_cell.angle_alpha   90.00
_cell.angle_beta   90.00
_cell.angle_gamma   90.00
#
_symmetry.space_group_name_H-M   'P 1'
#
loop_
_entity.id
_entity.type
_entity.pdbx_description
1 polymer ?
#
loop_
_entity_poly.entity_id
_entity_poly.type
_entity_poly.pdbx_seq_one_letter_code
_entity_poly.pdbx_strand_id
1 'polypeptide(L)'
;MADFARRVLFVYNSNEHIGVTYLTAVLRARGHDVRLAFDPQVFRGEPLVRVPGLVRRLDKTKQIVELARSWEADFVCCSCYTDNFRWMLEVAAGIKAARPQCVTVFGGVHVTSVPEAVLEYDQVDVIVRGEAEDALAEVVERTSFAGGSFRIPTDIANTSLRSDDGVVENQLRPYIADLDTVPMRDFQLFYDKVPVMEENYLCMGSRGCPYACSYCSVEMYHRNYAAIGDKTRYRRRSVDATIEELRIIKARGVVKTVSFMDDVFTVDRRWLDPFLERYQREIGLPFWCYTYPSGLDDDLVRRLADAGCWMMTMGVQSGSTTVRREAMNRRESDDKVRSTAAAIRRHGILLSVDKIIGAPGETAADRTKDLALFRDITPDRILTFPLTYFPGTDMIRKGLEWGELTPADVRAMDHGHLEQQPPNGRLAAEPRAYRKLLIQMGLIPFAGRHERKLEPVVDVVSRVPGSEVLQPLLLAANALRIGDHKFSYLLKVLAGARDVP
;
A
#
# COMPACT_ATOMS: atom_id res chain seq x y z
N MET A 1 -31.59 5.92 22.51
CA MET A 1 -30.37 5.42 21.81
C MET A 1 -29.28 6.50 21.68
N ALA A 2 -29.17 7.44 22.58
CA ALA A 2 -28.23 8.57 22.48
C ALA A 2 -27.05 8.49 23.48
N ASP A 3 -26.82 7.35 24.13
CA ASP A 3 -25.88 7.27 25.27
C ASP A 3 -24.62 6.43 25.01
N PHE A 4 -24.28 6.10 23.74
CA PHE A 4 -23.16 5.24 23.40
C PHE A 4 -22.20 5.81 22.36
N ALA A 5 -22.22 7.13 22.11
CA ALA A 5 -21.24 7.73 21.22
C ALA A 5 -19.84 7.62 21.84
N ARG A 6 -18.94 6.84 21.22
CA ARG A 6 -17.53 6.70 21.62
C ARG A 6 -16.67 7.67 20.85
N ARG A 7 -15.58 8.12 21.49
CA ARG A 7 -14.53 8.94 20.88
C ARG A 7 -13.42 8.03 20.35
N VAL A 8 -13.36 7.88 19.03
CA VAL A 8 -12.42 6.99 18.34
C VAL A 8 -11.38 7.80 17.58
N LEU A 9 -10.12 7.68 17.95
CA LEU A 9 -9.01 8.37 17.31
C LEU A 9 -8.24 7.39 16.41
N PHE A 10 -8.32 7.58 15.10
CA PHE A 10 -7.40 6.88 14.20
C PHE A 10 -6.04 7.56 14.22
N VAL A 11 -4.98 6.77 14.30
CA VAL A 11 -3.59 7.21 14.15
C VAL A 11 -3.05 6.65 12.86
N TYR A 12 -2.53 7.53 12.02
CA TYR A 12 -1.92 7.09 10.77
C TYR A 12 -0.79 8.03 10.33
N ASN A 13 0.09 7.53 9.45
CA ASN A 13 1.25 8.27 8.96
C ASN A 13 1.45 8.12 7.45
N SER A 14 2.28 9.01 6.90
CA SER A 14 2.74 9.00 5.50
C SER A 14 1.71 9.50 4.49
N ASN A 15 0.76 8.68 4.03
CA ASN A 15 -0.16 8.99 2.95
C ASN A 15 -1.64 8.79 3.36
N GLU A 16 -2.58 9.20 2.51
CA GLU A 16 -3.98 8.85 2.67
C GLU A 16 -4.16 7.32 2.69
N HIS A 17 -4.95 6.82 3.63
CA HIS A 17 -5.23 5.39 3.78
C HIS A 17 -6.70 5.07 3.55
N ILE A 18 -7.00 4.44 2.42
CA ILE A 18 -8.38 4.12 2.01
C ILE A 18 -9.10 3.26 3.06
N GLY A 19 -8.44 2.25 3.63
CA GLY A 19 -9.04 1.40 4.67
C GLY A 19 -9.46 2.19 5.91
N VAL A 20 -8.65 3.15 6.38
CA VAL A 20 -9.01 4.03 7.50
C VAL A 20 -10.25 4.86 7.16
N THR A 21 -10.35 5.40 5.94
CA THR A 21 -11.51 6.20 5.53
C THR A 21 -12.81 5.40 5.44
N TYR A 22 -12.75 4.10 5.07
CA TYR A 22 -13.92 3.21 5.15
C TYR A 22 -14.32 2.91 6.59
N LEU A 23 -13.38 2.56 7.45
CA LEU A 23 -13.65 2.28 8.87
C LEU A 23 -14.23 3.50 9.59
N THR A 24 -13.72 4.70 9.28
CA THR A 24 -14.26 5.95 9.81
C THR A 24 -15.70 6.16 9.38
N ALA A 25 -16.01 5.93 8.10
CA ALA A 25 -17.37 6.06 7.58
C ALA A 25 -18.34 5.08 8.29
N VAL A 26 -17.92 3.83 8.51
CA VAL A 26 -18.72 2.84 9.24
C VAL A 26 -18.99 3.28 10.68
N LEU A 27 -17.97 3.74 11.41
CA LEU A 27 -18.14 4.17 12.79
C LEU A 27 -18.99 5.44 12.91
N ARG A 28 -18.81 6.41 12.02
CA ARG A 28 -19.66 7.61 11.99
C ARG A 28 -21.11 7.30 11.65
N ALA A 29 -21.36 6.37 10.71
CA ALA A 29 -22.72 5.91 10.40
C ALA A 29 -23.42 5.25 11.61
N ARG A 30 -22.64 4.71 12.57
CA ARG A 30 -23.12 4.14 13.83
C ARG A 30 -23.19 5.17 14.97
N GLY A 31 -22.89 6.45 14.70
CA GLY A 31 -23.04 7.56 15.65
C GLY A 31 -21.84 7.82 16.55
N HIS A 32 -20.66 7.26 16.26
CA HIS A 32 -19.44 7.53 17.02
C HIS A 32 -18.76 8.84 16.56
N ASP A 33 -18.09 9.52 17.50
CA ASP A 33 -17.24 10.68 17.20
C ASP A 33 -15.85 10.19 16.79
N VAL A 34 -15.46 10.42 15.53
CA VAL A 34 -14.23 9.89 14.96
C VAL A 34 -13.32 11.01 14.49
N ARG A 35 -12.04 10.97 14.94
CA ARG A 35 -10.99 11.91 14.51
C ARG A 35 -9.78 11.15 13.96
N LEU A 36 -8.94 11.89 13.24
CA LEU A 36 -7.65 11.43 12.73
C LEU A 36 -6.52 12.24 13.37
N ALA A 37 -5.55 11.54 13.94
CA ALA A 37 -4.23 12.07 14.24
C ALA A 37 -3.28 11.62 13.12
N PHE A 38 -2.80 12.58 12.34
CA PHE A 38 -2.04 12.29 11.14
C PHE A 38 -0.62 12.87 11.20
N ASP A 39 0.39 12.03 10.96
CA ASP A 39 1.78 12.45 10.76
C ASP A 39 2.19 12.20 9.30
N PRO A 40 2.33 13.21 8.45
CA PRO A 40 2.70 13.02 7.05
C PRO A 40 4.10 12.44 6.84
N GLN A 41 4.96 12.39 7.85
CA GLN A 41 6.31 11.78 7.87
C GLN A 41 7.15 11.99 6.60
N VAL A 42 7.11 13.17 6.04
CA VAL A 42 7.57 13.52 4.69
C VAL A 42 9.04 13.16 4.39
N PHE A 43 9.84 12.90 5.44
CA PHE A 43 11.27 12.60 5.32
C PHE A 43 11.67 11.22 5.88
N ARG A 44 10.71 10.37 6.29
CA ARG A 44 11.00 9.11 6.96
C ARG A 44 10.99 7.90 6.02
N GLY A 45 10.16 7.90 5.00
CA GLY A 45 9.88 6.74 4.14
C GLY A 45 10.30 6.84 2.68
N GLU A 46 10.60 8.04 2.17
CA GLU A 46 10.95 8.20 0.76
C GLU A 46 12.47 8.10 0.55
N PRO A 47 12.94 7.36 -0.47
CA PRO A 47 14.38 7.19 -0.72
C PRO A 47 15.10 8.48 -1.09
N LEU A 48 14.37 9.56 -1.37
CA LEU A 48 14.91 10.81 -1.90
C LEU A 48 15.59 11.71 -0.84
N VAL A 49 15.10 11.73 0.40
CA VAL A 49 15.65 12.67 1.40
C VAL A 49 15.49 12.13 2.83
N ARG A 50 16.40 11.30 3.27
CA ARG A 50 16.48 10.92 4.69
C ARG A 50 17.41 11.86 5.43
N VAL A 51 16.88 12.89 6.12
CA VAL A 51 17.65 13.80 6.96
C VAL A 51 17.30 13.54 8.43
N PRO A 52 18.09 12.73 9.16
CA PRO A 52 17.75 12.25 10.51
C PRO A 52 17.43 13.37 11.52
N GLY A 53 18.13 14.53 11.43
CA GLY A 53 17.86 15.67 12.31
C GLY A 53 16.53 16.37 12.05
N LEU A 54 16.06 16.35 10.79
CA LEU A 54 14.79 16.95 10.40
C LEU A 54 13.61 16.03 10.76
N VAL A 55 13.79 14.72 10.64
CA VAL A 55 12.80 13.70 11.03
C VAL A 55 12.42 13.84 12.49
N ARG A 56 13.40 13.97 13.41
CA ARG A 56 13.12 14.18 14.84
C ARG A 56 12.38 15.48 15.15
N ARG A 57 12.61 16.53 14.36
CA ARG A 57 12.01 17.85 14.57
C ARG A 57 10.57 17.92 14.08
N LEU A 58 10.20 17.04 13.14
CA LEU A 58 8.88 16.97 12.52
C LEU A 58 8.04 15.82 13.08
N ASP A 59 8.58 15.00 13.98
CA ASP A 59 7.87 13.90 14.64
C ASP A 59 6.71 14.44 15.49
N LYS A 60 5.50 13.98 15.18
CA LYS A 60 4.25 14.39 15.82
C LYS A 60 3.78 13.46 16.94
N THR A 61 4.56 12.46 17.33
CA THR A 61 4.19 11.47 18.36
C THR A 61 3.67 12.14 19.65
N LYS A 62 4.36 13.17 20.15
CA LYS A 62 3.93 13.89 21.36
C LYS A 62 2.59 14.62 21.19
N GLN A 63 2.38 15.23 20.03
CA GLN A 63 1.13 15.93 19.71
C GLN A 63 -0.04 14.95 19.58
N ILE A 64 0.21 13.77 18.99
CA ILE A 64 -0.79 12.69 18.88
C ILE A 64 -1.19 12.16 20.27
N VAL A 65 -0.21 11.93 21.16
CA VAL A 65 -0.46 11.50 22.54
C VAL A 65 -1.27 12.57 23.29
N GLU A 66 -0.90 13.85 23.14
CA GLU A 66 -1.63 14.94 23.78
C GLU A 66 -3.05 15.10 23.24
N LEU A 67 -3.26 14.92 21.94
CA LEU A 67 -4.59 14.91 21.34
C LEU A 67 -5.45 13.79 21.93
N ALA A 68 -4.93 12.55 22.02
CA ALA A 68 -5.64 11.42 22.60
C ALA A 68 -6.03 11.68 24.07
N ARG A 69 -5.13 12.33 24.83
CA ARG A 69 -5.35 12.67 26.24
C ARG A 69 -6.38 13.78 26.39
N SER A 70 -6.19 14.92 25.73
CA SER A 70 -7.04 16.12 25.89
C SER A 70 -8.42 15.97 25.30
N TRP A 71 -8.55 15.21 24.21
CA TRP A 71 -9.86 14.85 23.63
C TRP A 71 -10.51 13.68 24.36
N GLU A 72 -9.81 13.09 25.35
CA GLU A 72 -10.27 11.95 26.13
C GLU A 72 -10.73 10.78 25.25
N ALA A 73 -9.91 10.39 24.27
CA ALA A 73 -10.24 9.29 23.37
C ALA A 73 -10.56 7.99 24.14
N ASP A 74 -11.68 7.34 23.82
CA ASP A 74 -12.03 6.03 24.37
C ASP A 74 -11.23 4.93 23.66
N PHE A 75 -11.03 5.08 22.36
CA PHE A 75 -10.30 4.14 21.52
C PHE A 75 -9.23 4.87 20.68
N VAL A 76 -8.10 4.22 20.52
CA VAL A 76 -7.08 4.59 19.53
C VAL A 76 -6.88 3.43 18.58
N CYS A 77 -7.11 3.68 17.28
CA CYS A 77 -7.04 2.69 16.21
C CYS A 77 -5.81 2.92 15.34
N CYS A 78 -4.96 1.88 15.23
CA CYS A 78 -3.72 1.87 14.47
C CYS A 78 -3.85 0.92 13.28
N SER A 79 -3.73 1.43 12.04
CA SER A 79 -3.69 0.60 10.82
C SER A 79 -2.24 0.34 10.42
N CYS A 80 -1.77 -0.92 10.59
CA CYS A 80 -0.37 -1.27 10.53
C CYS A 80 0.02 -1.97 9.24
N TYR A 81 0.98 -1.37 8.53
CA TYR A 81 1.92 -2.07 7.65
C TYR A 81 3.18 -2.43 8.45
N THR A 82 4.02 -3.30 7.91
CA THR A 82 5.25 -3.72 8.62
C THR A 82 6.22 -2.55 8.83
N ASP A 83 6.27 -1.60 7.92
CA ASP A 83 7.16 -0.45 7.94
C ASP A 83 6.76 0.63 8.96
N ASN A 84 5.47 0.75 9.30
CA ASN A 84 4.99 1.73 10.27
C ASN A 84 4.66 1.12 11.64
N PHE A 85 4.67 -0.21 11.77
CA PHE A 85 4.26 -0.91 12.99
C PHE A 85 5.04 -0.44 14.24
N ARG A 86 6.36 -0.32 14.14
CA ARG A 86 7.19 0.14 15.27
C ARG A 86 6.82 1.54 15.75
N TRP A 87 6.55 2.45 14.84
CA TRP A 87 6.10 3.79 15.19
C TRP A 87 4.71 3.77 15.83
N MET A 88 3.78 2.94 15.34
CA MET A 88 2.46 2.78 15.95
C MET A 88 2.55 2.25 17.39
N LEU A 89 3.49 1.33 17.67
CA LEU A 89 3.75 0.84 19.03
C LEU A 89 4.28 1.97 19.95
N GLU A 90 5.18 2.82 19.47
CA GLU A 90 5.68 3.97 20.23
C GLU A 90 4.56 4.95 20.59
N VAL A 91 3.70 5.27 19.62
CA VAL A 91 2.53 6.13 19.84
C VAL A 91 1.57 5.50 20.84
N ALA A 92 1.24 4.22 20.69
CA ALA A 92 0.34 3.50 21.61
C ALA A 92 0.90 3.44 23.04
N ALA A 93 2.20 3.20 23.21
CA ALA A 93 2.85 3.23 24.53
C ALA A 93 2.73 4.61 25.19
N GLY A 94 2.96 5.70 24.43
CA GLY A 94 2.76 7.06 24.92
C GLY A 94 1.31 7.34 25.35
N ILE A 95 0.35 6.85 24.57
CA ILE A 95 -1.08 7.00 24.87
C ILE A 95 -1.45 6.20 26.13
N LYS A 96 -1.00 4.95 26.26
CA LYS A 96 -1.23 4.14 27.46
C LYS A 96 -0.65 4.79 28.72
N ALA A 97 0.53 5.41 28.63
CA ALA A 97 1.13 6.14 29.75
C ALA A 97 0.32 7.40 30.13
N ALA A 98 -0.22 8.11 29.15
CA ALA A 98 -0.98 9.35 29.39
C ALA A 98 -2.47 9.10 29.74
N ARG A 99 -3.06 7.99 29.26
CA ARG A 99 -4.47 7.61 29.41
C ARG A 99 -4.61 6.09 29.46
N PRO A 100 -4.34 5.43 30.61
CA PRO A 100 -4.34 3.96 30.72
C PRO A 100 -5.67 3.30 30.35
N GLN A 101 -6.80 4.00 30.54
CA GLN A 101 -8.14 3.51 30.22
C GLN A 101 -8.48 3.61 28.72
N CYS A 102 -7.64 4.21 27.88
CA CYS A 102 -7.85 4.23 26.45
C CYS A 102 -7.58 2.85 25.85
N VAL A 103 -8.53 2.32 25.07
CA VAL A 103 -8.38 1.03 24.38
C VAL A 103 -7.56 1.21 23.10
N THR A 104 -6.52 0.43 22.94
CA THR A 104 -5.69 0.44 21.73
C THR A 104 -6.06 -0.73 20.83
N VAL A 105 -6.49 -0.42 19.61
CA VAL A 105 -6.93 -1.39 18.61
C VAL A 105 -5.93 -1.37 17.45
N PHE A 106 -5.35 -2.52 17.15
CA PHE A 106 -4.42 -2.66 16.04
C PHE A 106 -5.07 -3.47 14.91
N GLY A 107 -4.99 -2.95 13.70
CA GLY A 107 -5.50 -3.61 12.48
C GLY A 107 -4.52 -3.47 11.33
N GLY A 108 -4.89 -4.00 10.16
CA GLY A 108 -4.10 -3.91 8.93
C GLY A 108 -3.31 -5.18 8.62
N VAL A 109 -2.52 -5.11 7.55
CA VAL A 109 -1.88 -6.30 6.96
C VAL A 109 -0.84 -6.94 7.87
N HIS A 110 -0.03 -6.14 8.56
CA HIS A 110 1.02 -6.66 9.44
C HIS A 110 0.42 -7.48 10.59
N VAL A 111 -0.52 -6.91 11.32
CA VAL A 111 -1.12 -7.57 12.49
C VAL A 111 -2.01 -8.76 12.11
N THR A 112 -2.57 -8.76 10.90
CA THR A 112 -3.29 -9.92 10.35
C THR A 112 -2.34 -11.07 10.03
N SER A 113 -1.10 -10.76 9.64
CA SER A 113 -0.09 -11.74 9.26
C SER A 113 0.54 -12.45 10.47
N VAL A 114 0.75 -11.73 11.58
CA VAL A 114 1.54 -12.19 12.75
C VAL A 114 0.88 -11.75 14.07
N PRO A 115 -0.37 -12.14 14.34
CA PRO A 115 -1.12 -11.69 15.49
C PRO A 115 -0.45 -12.05 16.82
N GLU A 116 0.16 -13.23 16.91
CA GLU A 116 0.84 -13.70 18.13
C GLU A 116 2.01 -12.76 18.49
N ALA A 117 2.90 -12.45 17.55
CA ALA A 117 4.04 -11.55 17.77
C ALA A 117 3.59 -10.14 18.19
N VAL A 118 2.48 -9.67 17.62
CA VAL A 118 1.92 -8.34 17.94
C VAL A 118 1.32 -8.32 19.36
N LEU A 119 0.70 -9.40 19.81
CA LEU A 119 0.13 -9.50 21.16
C LEU A 119 1.20 -9.65 22.27
N GLU A 120 2.48 -9.83 21.95
CA GLU A 120 3.55 -9.76 22.94
C GLU A 120 3.74 -8.33 23.52
N TYR A 121 3.21 -7.30 22.87
CA TYR A 121 3.34 -5.91 23.30
C TYR A 121 2.19 -5.46 24.18
N ASP A 122 2.49 -5.06 25.43
CA ASP A 122 1.49 -4.67 26.44
C ASP A 122 0.59 -3.50 26.01
N GLN A 123 1.09 -2.62 25.17
CA GLN A 123 0.33 -1.48 24.63
C GLN A 123 -0.67 -1.86 23.53
N VAL A 124 -0.83 -3.14 23.19
CA VAL A 124 -1.83 -3.63 22.24
C VAL A 124 -2.92 -4.35 23.04
N ASP A 125 -4.13 -3.80 23.11
CA ASP A 125 -5.25 -4.42 23.84
C ASP A 125 -5.98 -5.45 22.99
N VAL A 126 -6.22 -5.13 21.72
CA VAL A 126 -6.93 -6.00 20.78
C VAL A 126 -6.42 -5.81 19.35
N ILE A 127 -6.39 -6.91 18.63
CA ILE A 127 -6.11 -6.94 17.19
C ILE A 127 -7.41 -7.20 16.44
N VAL A 128 -7.63 -6.47 15.33
CA VAL A 128 -8.68 -6.76 14.35
C VAL A 128 -8.03 -7.24 13.05
N ARG A 129 -8.32 -8.48 12.67
CA ARG A 129 -7.73 -9.17 11.53
C ARG A 129 -8.66 -9.18 10.31
N GLY A 130 -8.10 -9.16 9.12
CA GLY A 130 -8.87 -9.23 7.88
C GLY A 130 -9.67 -7.95 7.59
N GLU A 131 -10.90 -8.11 7.07
CA GLU A 131 -11.84 -6.99 6.89
C GLU A 131 -12.41 -6.59 8.24
N ALA A 132 -12.30 -5.32 8.58
CA ALA A 132 -12.47 -4.84 9.94
C ALA A 132 -13.79 -4.06 10.17
N GLU A 133 -14.60 -3.83 9.14
CA GLU A 133 -15.77 -2.95 9.21
C GLU A 133 -16.71 -3.32 10.36
N ASP A 134 -17.17 -4.56 10.40
CA ASP A 134 -18.08 -5.02 11.45
C ASP A 134 -17.34 -5.32 12.76
N ALA A 135 -16.16 -5.92 12.69
CA ALA A 135 -15.42 -6.32 13.88
C ALA A 135 -14.97 -5.12 14.71
N LEU A 136 -14.46 -4.06 14.06
CA LEU A 136 -14.08 -2.83 14.74
C LEU A 136 -15.30 -2.13 15.38
N ALA A 137 -16.42 -2.09 14.67
CA ALA A 137 -17.65 -1.51 15.20
C ALA A 137 -18.14 -2.29 16.43
N GLU A 138 -18.12 -3.62 16.40
CA GLU A 138 -18.47 -4.44 17.58
C GLU A 138 -17.49 -4.25 18.74
N VAL A 139 -16.19 -4.14 18.48
CA VAL A 139 -15.21 -3.82 19.54
C VAL A 139 -15.55 -2.49 20.20
N VAL A 140 -15.85 -1.45 19.43
CA VAL A 140 -16.19 -0.11 19.93
C VAL A 140 -17.50 -0.13 20.71
N GLU A 141 -18.53 -0.80 20.21
CA GLU A 141 -19.89 -0.81 20.79
C GLU A 141 -20.00 -1.72 22.03
N ARG A 142 -19.32 -2.89 22.02
CA ARG A 142 -19.46 -3.90 23.06
C ARG A 142 -18.44 -3.78 24.20
N THR A 143 -17.39 -2.97 24.04
CA THR A 143 -16.43 -2.70 25.12
C THR A 143 -17.10 -1.90 26.23
N SER A 144 -17.03 -2.41 27.45
CA SER A 144 -17.53 -1.73 28.64
C SER A 144 -16.43 -0.95 29.35
N PHE A 145 -16.80 0.20 29.94
CA PHE A 145 -15.92 1.05 30.73
C PHE A 145 -16.51 1.22 32.11
N ALA A 146 -15.75 0.93 33.15
CA ALA A 146 -16.16 1.06 34.53
C ALA A 146 -14.97 1.31 35.46
N GLY A 147 -15.09 2.24 36.40
CA GLY A 147 -14.08 2.47 37.44
C GLY A 147 -12.68 2.83 36.90
N GLY A 148 -12.61 3.50 35.74
CA GLY A 148 -11.31 3.84 35.10
C GLY A 148 -10.62 2.68 34.38
N SER A 149 -11.31 1.54 34.23
CA SER A 149 -10.86 0.37 33.46
C SER A 149 -11.82 0.05 32.32
N PHE A 150 -11.44 -0.85 31.44
CA PHE A 150 -12.27 -1.34 30.33
C PHE A 150 -12.25 -2.87 30.28
N ARG A 151 -13.28 -3.43 29.63
CA ARG A 151 -13.37 -4.86 29.34
C ARG A 151 -13.83 -5.07 27.90
N ILE A 152 -12.98 -5.69 27.09
CA ILE A 152 -13.26 -6.07 25.71
C ILE A 152 -13.87 -7.47 25.72
N PRO A 153 -15.00 -7.72 25.02
CA PRO A 153 -15.53 -9.07 24.87
C PRO A 153 -14.55 -9.98 24.11
N THR A 154 -14.44 -11.22 24.56
CA THR A 154 -13.49 -12.20 23.99
C THR A 154 -14.08 -13.02 22.85
N ASP A 155 -15.35 -12.79 22.47
CA ASP A 155 -16.12 -13.56 21.50
C ASP A 155 -16.38 -12.81 20.17
N ILE A 156 -15.68 -11.71 19.90
CA ILE A 156 -15.87 -10.94 18.67
C ILE A 156 -15.06 -11.59 17.53
N ALA A 157 -15.74 -12.05 16.51
CA ALA A 157 -15.06 -12.61 15.32
C ALA A 157 -14.11 -11.59 14.65
N ASN A 158 -13.07 -12.06 13.99
CA ASN A 158 -11.95 -11.28 13.44
C ASN A 158 -11.00 -10.69 14.50
N THR A 159 -11.20 -10.91 15.79
CA THR A 159 -10.31 -10.35 16.81
C THR A 159 -9.30 -11.36 17.34
N SER A 160 -8.17 -10.85 17.81
CA SER A 160 -7.24 -11.58 18.68
C SER A 160 -6.87 -10.67 19.86
N LEU A 161 -6.90 -11.20 21.08
CA LEU A 161 -6.61 -10.44 22.30
C LEU A 161 -6.08 -11.34 23.41
N ARG A 162 -5.44 -10.73 24.40
CA ARG A 162 -5.06 -11.44 25.63
C ARG A 162 -6.27 -11.59 26.56
N SER A 163 -6.37 -12.74 27.22
CA SER A 163 -7.30 -13.03 28.29
C SER A 163 -6.57 -13.64 29.48
N ASP A 164 -7.28 -13.84 30.59
CA ASP A 164 -6.71 -14.49 31.78
C ASP A 164 -6.20 -15.92 31.50
N ASP A 165 -6.77 -16.58 30.48
CA ASP A 165 -6.43 -17.95 30.09
C ASP A 165 -5.40 -18.00 28.91
N GLY A 166 -4.85 -16.85 28.50
CA GLY A 166 -3.88 -16.74 27.40
C GLY A 166 -4.40 -15.94 26.23
N VAL A 167 -3.89 -16.19 25.03
CA VAL A 167 -4.32 -15.52 23.79
C VAL A 167 -5.58 -16.18 23.25
N VAL A 168 -6.62 -15.38 23.06
CA VAL A 168 -7.84 -15.77 22.32
C VAL A 168 -7.70 -15.29 20.88
N GLU A 169 -7.76 -16.21 19.95
CA GLU A 169 -7.82 -15.94 18.52
C GLU A 169 -9.17 -16.37 17.96
N ASN A 170 -10.05 -15.40 17.70
CA ASN A 170 -11.37 -15.67 17.16
C ASN A 170 -11.32 -15.96 15.66
N GLN A 171 -12.28 -16.75 15.17
CA GLN A 171 -12.39 -17.09 13.77
C GLN A 171 -12.63 -15.83 12.91
N LEU A 172 -12.07 -15.80 11.71
CA LEU A 172 -12.42 -14.78 10.72
C LEU A 172 -13.88 -14.94 10.27
N ARG A 173 -14.52 -13.82 9.96
CA ARG A 173 -15.79 -13.79 9.20
C ARG A 173 -15.48 -14.02 7.72
N PRO A 174 -16.42 -14.54 6.93
CA PRO A 174 -16.31 -14.49 5.48
C PRO A 174 -16.09 -13.04 5.00
N TYR A 175 -15.51 -12.89 3.84
CA TYR A 175 -15.41 -11.58 3.19
C TYR A 175 -16.78 -10.91 3.02
N ILE A 176 -16.85 -9.59 3.10
CA ILE A 176 -18.04 -8.83 2.74
C ILE A 176 -18.35 -9.11 1.28
N ALA A 177 -19.44 -9.85 1.00
CA ALA A 177 -19.75 -10.31 -0.34
C ALA A 177 -20.18 -9.15 -1.27
N ASP A 178 -21.06 -8.28 -0.77
CA ASP A 178 -21.56 -7.09 -1.46
C ASP A 178 -20.86 -5.84 -0.94
N LEU A 179 -19.92 -5.31 -1.72
CA LEU A 179 -19.15 -4.12 -1.34
C LEU A 179 -19.97 -2.83 -1.39
N ASP A 180 -21.16 -2.81 -2.01
CA ASP A 180 -22.04 -1.65 -2.04
C ASP A 180 -22.75 -1.45 -0.69
N THR A 181 -22.75 -2.45 0.19
CA THR A 181 -23.27 -2.33 1.56
C THR A 181 -22.34 -1.54 2.48
N VAL A 182 -21.06 -1.39 2.10
CA VAL A 182 -20.09 -0.59 2.86
C VAL A 182 -20.34 0.89 2.56
N PRO A 183 -20.51 1.75 3.58
CA PRO A 183 -20.71 3.18 3.37
C PRO A 183 -19.63 3.81 2.49
N MET A 184 -19.99 4.87 1.77
CA MET A 184 -19.01 5.69 1.05
C MET A 184 -17.92 6.15 2.03
N ARG A 185 -16.67 6.01 1.62
CA ARG A 185 -15.53 6.33 2.47
C ARG A 185 -15.48 7.79 2.90
N ASP A 186 -15.01 8.06 4.11
CA ASP A 186 -14.85 9.39 4.67
C ASP A 186 -13.49 10.00 4.26
N PHE A 187 -13.41 10.42 3.01
CA PHE A 187 -12.18 11.04 2.47
C PHE A 187 -11.87 12.39 3.12
N GLN A 188 -12.89 13.13 3.62
CA GLN A 188 -12.72 14.43 4.25
C GLN A 188 -11.79 14.35 5.46
N LEU A 189 -11.76 13.21 6.13
CA LEU A 189 -10.90 12.94 7.27
C LEU A 189 -9.40 13.30 7.02
N PHE A 190 -8.89 12.98 5.83
CA PHE A 190 -7.52 13.31 5.43
C PHE A 190 -7.42 14.68 4.77
N TYR A 191 -8.42 15.09 4.00
CA TYR A 191 -8.39 16.37 3.27
C TYR A 191 -8.46 17.58 4.20
N ASP A 192 -9.12 17.46 5.36
CA ASP A 192 -9.07 18.48 6.43
C ASP A 192 -7.66 18.66 7.01
N LYS A 193 -6.83 17.60 6.97
CA LYS A 193 -5.46 17.63 7.45
C LYS A 193 -4.47 18.07 6.37
N VAL A 194 -4.65 17.64 5.15
CA VAL A 194 -3.77 17.91 4.01
C VAL A 194 -4.62 18.19 2.76
N PRO A 195 -5.12 19.44 2.59
CA PRO A 195 -6.07 19.79 1.53
C PRO A 195 -5.59 19.45 0.11
N VAL A 196 -4.29 19.47 -0.16
CA VAL A 196 -3.75 19.11 -1.47
C VAL A 196 -4.02 17.65 -1.86
N MET A 197 -4.32 16.77 -0.90
CA MET A 197 -4.70 15.37 -1.18
C MET A 197 -5.98 15.29 -2.00
N GLU A 198 -6.88 16.26 -1.88
CA GLU A 198 -8.13 16.30 -2.63
C GLU A 198 -7.93 16.48 -4.15
N GLU A 199 -6.79 17.02 -4.60
CA GLU A 199 -6.52 17.18 -6.04
C GLU A 199 -6.43 15.83 -6.78
N ASN A 200 -6.09 14.73 -6.08
CA ASN A 200 -5.98 13.38 -6.62
C ASN A 200 -6.84 12.40 -5.81
N TYR A 201 -8.04 12.12 -6.28
CA TYR A 201 -8.95 11.23 -5.58
C TYR A 201 -8.52 9.75 -5.71
N LEU A 202 -8.33 9.09 -4.57
CA LEU A 202 -8.06 7.65 -4.52
C LEU A 202 -9.39 6.89 -4.55
N CYS A 203 -9.68 6.15 -5.62
CA CYS A 203 -10.87 5.32 -5.75
C CYS A 203 -10.50 3.84 -5.65
N MET A 204 -11.30 3.06 -4.92
CA MET A 204 -11.15 1.60 -4.84
C MET A 204 -12.48 0.95 -5.23
N GLY A 205 -12.55 0.47 -6.47
CA GLY A 205 -13.74 -0.18 -7.01
C GLY A 205 -13.81 -1.68 -6.71
N SER A 206 -12.71 -2.29 -6.27
CA SER A 206 -12.63 -3.73 -5.99
C SER A 206 -11.74 -4.04 -4.78
N ARG A 207 -11.91 -5.25 -4.24
CA ARG A 207 -11.04 -5.83 -3.20
C ARG A 207 -10.57 -7.22 -3.61
N GLY A 208 -9.30 -7.50 -3.39
CA GLY A 208 -8.65 -8.75 -3.73
C GLY A 208 -8.16 -8.82 -5.17
N CYS A 209 -7.46 -9.90 -5.49
CA CYS A 209 -6.75 -10.09 -6.75
C CYS A 209 -6.85 -11.56 -7.18
N PRO A 210 -7.12 -11.88 -8.46
CA PRO A 210 -7.20 -13.29 -8.90
C PRO A 210 -5.83 -13.97 -8.98
N TYR A 211 -4.74 -13.21 -8.93
CA TYR A 211 -3.38 -13.72 -9.03
C TYR A 211 -2.81 -14.12 -7.66
N ALA A 212 -1.81 -15.01 -7.67
CA ALA A 212 -1.21 -15.60 -6.47
C ALA A 212 0.31 -15.32 -6.39
N CYS A 213 0.68 -14.04 -6.55
CA CYS A 213 2.09 -13.64 -6.49
C CYS A 213 2.67 -13.90 -5.09
N SER A 214 3.82 -14.59 -5.02
CA SER A 214 4.41 -15.08 -3.76
C SER A 214 4.86 -13.96 -2.79
N TYR A 215 5.11 -12.76 -3.30
CA TYR A 215 5.54 -11.58 -2.51
C TYR A 215 4.37 -10.73 -2.02
N CYS A 216 3.12 -11.05 -2.43
CA CYS A 216 1.97 -10.18 -2.23
C CYS A 216 1.15 -10.60 -0.99
N SER A 217 0.84 -9.64 -0.14
CA SER A 217 0.00 -9.86 1.04
C SER A 217 -1.45 -10.26 0.71
N VAL A 218 -1.95 -9.91 -0.48
CA VAL A 218 -3.30 -10.33 -0.92
C VAL A 218 -3.42 -11.85 -0.97
N GLU A 219 -2.37 -12.56 -1.39
CA GLU A 219 -2.36 -14.03 -1.38
C GLU A 219 -2.39 -14.58 0.06
N MET A 220 -1.73 -13.94 1.01
CA MET A 220 -1.81 -14.31 2.42
C MET A 220 -3.26 -14.16 2.93
N TYR A 221 -3.96 -13.07 2.62
CA TYR A 221 -5.38 -12.92 2.94
C TYR A 221 -6.21 -14.06 2.34
N HIS A 222 -6.02 -14.38 1.07
CA HIS A 222 -6.76 -15.47 0.42
C HIS A 222 -6.55 -16.82 1.09
N ARG A 223 -5.33 -17.11 1.57
CA ARG A 223 -5.07 -18.34 2.33
C ARG A 223 -5.79 -18.36 3.69
N ASN A 224 -5.76 -17.25 4.42
CA ASN A 224 -6.43 -17.14 5.71
C ASN A 224 -7.95 -17.33 5.57
N TYR A 225 -8.55 -16.72 4.56
CA TYR A 225 -9.99 -16.86 4.31
C TYR A 225 -10.36 -18.23 3.73
N ALA A 226 -9.51 -18.83 2.89
CA ALA A 226 -9.71 -20.18 2.41
C ALA A 226 -9.69 -21.23 3.54
N ALA A 227 -8.92 -20.96 4.61
CA ALA A 227 -8.89 -21.84 5.80
C ALA A 227 -10.24 -21.89 6.53
N ILE A 228 -11.07 -20.86 6.41
CA ILE A 228 -12.44 -20.83 6.94
C ILE A 228 -13.51 -21.21 5.90
N GLY A 229 -13.09 -21.68 4.72
CA GLY A 229 -13.99 -22.11 3.64
C GLY A 229 -14.35 -21.02 2.64
N ASP A 230 -13.95 -19.76 2.83
CA ASP A 230 -14.18 -18.69 1.86
C ASP A 230 -13.06 -18.65 0.82
N LYS A 231 -13.35 -19.09 -0.40
CA LYS A 231 -12.42 -19.16 -1.53
C LYS A 231 -12.53 -17.95 -2.46
N THR A 232 -13.27 -16.92 -2.07
CA THR A 232 -13.46 -15.70 -2.86
C THR A 232 -12.12 -14.96 -2.99
N ARG A 233 -11.72 -14.69 -4.22
CA ARG A 233 -10.44 -14.01 -4.50
C ARG A 233 -10.60 -12.57 -4.96
N TYR A 234 -11.79 -12.21 -5.45
CA TYR A 234 -12.04 -10.91 -6.05
C TYR A 234 -13.50 -10.53 -5.92
N ARG A 235 -13.76 -9.31 -5.48
CA ARG A 235 -15.10 -8.73 -5.35
C ARG A 235 -15.06 -7.29 -5.85
N ARG A 236 -16.18 -6.82 -6.38
CA ARG A 236 -16.24 -5.49 -6.96
C ARG A 236 -17.51 -4.77 -6.55
N ARG A 237 -17.42 -3.46 -6.38
CA ARG A 237 -18.57 -2.57 -6.23
C ARG A 237 -19.33 -2.49 -7.56
N SER A 238 -20.62 -2.20 -7.52
CA SER A 238 -21.39 -1.97 -8.74
C SER A 238 -20.87 -0.75 -9.50
N VAL A 239 -21.15 -0.73 -10.80
CA VAL A 239 -20.88 0.44 -11.64
C VAL A 239 -21.63 1.66 -11.11
N ASP A 240 -22.88 1.47 -10.67
CA ASP A 240 -23.73 2.55 -10.15
C ASP A 240 -23.12 3.18 -8.90
N ALA A 241 -22.74 2.39 -7.90
CA ALA A 241 -22.15 2.88 -6.67
C ALA A 241 -20.82 3.60 -6.93
N THR A 242 -19.99 3.06 -7.83
CA THR A 242 -18.69 3.65 -8.16
C THR A 242 -18.85 4.98 -8.92
N ILE A 243 -19.76 5.06 -9.89
CA ILE A 243 -20.04 6.31 -10.64
C ILE A 243 -20.65 7.36 -9.73
N GLU A 244 -21.56 6.98 -8.83
CA GLU A 244 -22.16 7.92 -7.90
C GLU A 244 -21.14 8.54 -6.95
N GLU A 245 -20.23 7.73 -6.39
CA GLU A 245 -19.10 8.23 -5.60
C GLU A 245 -18.28 9.25 -6.40
N LEU A 246 -17.94 8.92 -7.65
CA LEU A 246 -17.13 9.80 -8.50
C LEU A 246 -17.87 11.08 -8.91
N ARG A 247 -19.20 11.06 -9.04
CA ARG A 247 -20.02 12.27 -9.25
C ARG A 247 -19.97 13.22 -8.06
N ILE A 248 -20.12 12.66 -6.84
CA ILE A 248 -20.02 13.43 -5.60
C ILE A 248 -18.66 14.11 -5.52
N ILE A 249 -17.60 13.39 -5.83
CA ILE A 249 -16.23 13.90 -5.80
C ILE A 249 -16.01 14.97 -6.89
N LYS A 250 -16.44 14.71 -8.11
CA LYS A 250 -16.34 15.68 -9.22
C LYS A 250 -17.08 16.99 -8.90
N ALA A 251 -18.25 16.90 -8.28
CA ALA A 251 -19.07 18.08 -7.93
C ALA A 251 -18.37 19.02 -6.93
N ARG A 252 -17.34 18.56 -6.20
CA ARG A 252 -16.54 19.42 -5.32
C ARG A 252 -15.67 20.41 -6.08
N GLY A 253 -15.36 20.16 -7.36
CA GLY A 253 -14.65 21.10 -8.24
C GLY A 253 -13.13 21.22 -7.99
N VAL A 254 -12.57 20.48 -7.04
CA VAL A 254 -11.13 20.52 -6.66
C VAL A 254 -10.33 19.39 -7.30
N VAL A 255 -10.97 18.23 -7.47
CA VAL A 255 -10.32 17.01 -7.98
C VAL A 255 -9.88 17.18 -9.43
N LYS A 256 -8.61 16.92 -9.70
CA LYS A 256 -7.96 17.04 -11.02
C LYS A 256 -7.78 15.68 -11.68
N THR A 257 -7.60 14.62 -10.90
CA THR A 257 -7.35 13.27 -11.38
C THR A 257 -7.89 12.22 -10.42
N VAL A 258 -8.18 11.04 -10.95
CA VAL A 258 -8.59 9.86 -10.17
C VAL A 258 -7.50 8.80 -10.22
N SER A 259 -7.16 8.23 -9.08
CA SER A 259 -6.27 7.08 -8.97
C SER A 259 -7.07 5.85 -8.60
N PHE A 260 -7.23 4.90 -9.53
CA PHE A 260 -7.84 3.62 -9.20
C PHE A 260 -6.83 2.72 -8.48
N MET A 261 -7.09 2.50 -7.18
CA MET A 261 -6.21 1.77 -6.26
C MET A 261 -6.55 0.28 -6.16
N ASP A 262 -7.35 -0.22 -7.10
CA ASP A 262 -7.61 -1.65 -7.25
C ASP A 262 -6.29 -2.40 -7.48
N ASP A 263 -6.09 -3.56 -6.85
CA ASP A 263 -4.89 -4.39 -7.05
C ASP A 263 -4.62 -4.67 -8.54
N VAL A 264 -5.68 -4.91 -9.31
CA VAL A 264 -5.68 -4.96 -10.78
C VAL A 264 -7.02 -4.42 -11.29
N PHE A 265 -7.03 -3.20 -11.78
CA PHE A 265 -8.24 -2.52 -12.24
C PHE A 265 -8.90 -3.23 -13.45
N THR A 266 -8.08 -3.84 -14.31
CA THR A 266 -8.47 -4.36 -15.62
C THR A 266 -8.95 -5.82 -15.62
N VAL A 267 -9.27 -6.42 -14.47
CA VAL A 267 -9.60 -7.86 -14.34
C VAL A 267 -10.94 -8.24 -14.98
N ASP A 268 -11.98 -7.43 -14.75
CA ASP A 268 -13.36 -7.80 -15.13
C ASP A 268 -13.89 -6.94 -16.27
N ARG A 269 -13.83 -7.47 -17.49
CA ARG A 269 -14.29 -6.81 -18.70
C ARG A 269 -15.80 -6.49 -18.67
N ARG A 270 -16.61 -7.36 -18.08
CA ARG A 270 -18.08 -7.18 -18.03
C ARG A 270 -18.47 -5.98 -17.18
N TRP A 271 -17.66 -5.67 -16.17
CA TRP A 271 -17.83 -4.46 -15.37
C TRP A 271 -17.18 -3.23 -16.04
N LEU A 272 -16.00 -3.39 -16.62
CA LEU A 272 -15.25 -2.29 -17.21
C LEU A 272 -15.97 -1.64 -18.38
N ASP A 273 -16.55 -2.44 -19.25
CA ASP A 273 -17.18 -1.92 -20.46
C ASP A 273 -18.28 -0.89 -20.16
N PRO A 274 -19.32 -1.19 -19.37
CA PRO A 274 -20.33 -0.19 -19.00
C PRO A 274 -19.78 0.91 -18.08
N PHE A 275 -18.75 0.61 -17.25
CA PHE A 275 -18.12 1.62 -16.43
C PHE A 275 -17.42 2.68 -17.25
N LEU A 276 -16.57 2.30 -18.21
CA LEU A 276 -15.80 3.23 -19.04
C LEU A 276 -16.71 4.13 -19.88
N GLU A 277 -17.81 3.61 -20.43
CA GLU A 277 -18.82 4.42 -21.16
C GLU A 277 -19.43 5.48 -20.26
N ARG A 278 -19.81 5.11 -19.05
CA ARG A 278 -20.39 6.04 -18.08
C ARG A 278 -19.34 7.02 -17.55
N TYR A 279 -18.14 6.53 -17.24
CA TYR A 279 -17.04 7.37 -16.76
C TYR A 279 -16.72 8.49 -17.75
N GLN A 280 -16.57 8.15 -19.02
CA GLN A 280 -16.31 9.13 -20.10
C GLN A 280 -17.41 10.19 -20.16
N ARG A 281 -18.69 9.79 -20.13
CA ARG A 281 -19.83 10.68 -20.28
C ARG A 281 -20.08 11.54 -19.03
N GLU A 282 -19.95 10.97 -17.83
CA GLU A 282 -20.47 11.53 -16.59
C GLU A 282 -19.35 12.14 -15.74
N ILE A 283 -18.16 11.55 -15.76
CA ILE A 283 -17.01 11.96 -14.94
C ILE A 283 -15.98 12.73 -15.80
N GLY A 284 -15.36 12.09 -16.77
CA GLY A 284 -14.43 12.71 -17.72
C GLY A 284 -13.15 13.29 -17.11
N LEU A 285 -12.79 12.92 -15.86
CA LEU A 285 -11.52 13.31 -15.24
C LEU A 285 -10.40 12.39 -15.75
N PRO A 286 -9.17 12.90 -15.94
CA PRO A 286 -8.04 12.02 -16.19
C PRO A 286 -7.87 11.00 -15.06
N PHE A 287 -7.49 9.76 -15.39
CA PHE A 287 -7.24 8.76 -14.38
C PHE A 287 -6.04 7.88 -14.69
N TRP A 288 -5.47 7.24 -13.67
CA TRP A 288 -4.50 6.18 -13.81
C TRP A 288 -4.93 4.94 -13.02
N CYS A 289 -4.39 3.78 -13.39
CA CYS A 289 -4.74 2.52 -12.76
C CYS A 289 -3.58 1.51 -12.79
N TYR A 290 -3.70 0.48 -11.93
CA TYR A 290 -2.83 -0.69 -11.96
C TYR A 290 -3.37 -1.73 -12.92
N THR A 291 -2.46 -2.41 -13.59
CA THR A 291 -2.78 -3.52 -14.50
C THR A 291 -1.79 -4.68 -14.40
N TYR A 292 -2.24 -5.83 -14.85
CA TYR A 292 -1.42 -7.02 -15.03
C TYR A 292 -1.27 -7.30 -16.53
N PRO A 293 -0.12 -7.81 -17.02
CA PRO A 293 0.08 -8.03 -18.46
C PRO A 293 -0.98 -8.90 -19.12
N SER A 294 -1.47 -9.93 -18.40
CA SER A 294 -2.56 -10.78 -18.90
C SER A 294 -3.92 -10.07 -18.74
N GLY A 295 -4.83 -10.29 -19.67
CA GLY A 295 -6.20 -9.74 -19.60
C GLY A 295 -6.39 -8.41 -20.32
N LEU A 296 -5.32 -7.79 -20.85
CA LEU A 296 -5.40 -6.63 -21.74
C LEU A 296 -5.31 -7.04 -23.20
N ASP A 297 -6.23 -6.58 -24.01
CA ASP A 297 -6.17 -6.57 -25.46
C ASP A 297 -6.14 -5.12 -25.97
N ASP A 298 -5.91 -4.96 -27.27
CA ASP A 298 -5.79 -3.65 -27.90
C ASP A 298 -7.10 -2.84 -27.82
N ASP A 299 -8.26 -3.50 -27.92
CA ASP A 299 -9.56 -2.84 -27.82
C ASP A 299 -9.81 -2.29 -26.42
N LEU A 300 -9.53 -3.07 -25.36
CA LEU A 300 -9.67 -2.57 -24.00
C LEU A 300 -8.74 -1.40 -23.70
N VAL A 301 -7.49 -1.46 -24.18
CA VAL A 301 -6.54 -0.35 -24.01
C VAL A 301 -7.03 0.90 -24.70
N ARG A 302 -7.57 0.78 -25.93
CA ARG A 302 -8.19 1.90 -26.66
C ARG A 302 -9.34 2.51 -25.85
N ARG A 303 -10.26 1.70 -25.33
CA ARG A 303 -11.40 2.17 -24.53
C ARG A 303 -10.98 2.84 -23.23
N LEU A 304 -9.92 2.35 -22.59
CA LEU A 304 -9.32 3.02 -21.43
C LEU A 304 -8.76 4.40 -21.80
N ALA A 305 -8.06 4.50 -22.92
CA ALA A 305 -7.55 5.78 -23.44
C ALA A 305 -8.70 6.75 -23.73
N ASP A 306 -9.73 6.29 -24.46
CA ASP A 306 -10.91 7.07 -24.83
C ASP A 306 -11.66 7.59 -23.58
N ALA A 307 -11.64 6.83 -22.47
CA ALA A 307 -12.23 7.23 -21.20
C ALA A 307 -11.35 8.18 -20.36
N GLY A 308 -10.13 8.49 -20.79
CA GLY A 308 -9.24 9.44 -20.12
C GLY A 308 -8.14 8.78 -19.26
N CYS A 309 -7.83 7.50 -19.48
CA CYS A 309 -6.67 6.88 -18.84
C CYS A 309 -5.38 7.49 -19.41
N TRP A 310 -4.66 8.27 -18.59
CA TRP A 310 -3.43 8.92 -19.01
C TRP A 310 -2.17 8.13 -18.70
N MET A 311 -2.22 7.22 -17.71
CA MET A 311 -1.10 6.36 -17.32
C MET A 311 -1.61 5.00 -16.80
N MET A 312 -0.93 3.94 -17.17
CA MET A 312 -1.13 2.59 -16.60
C MET A 312 0.16 2.11 -15.93
N THR A 313 0.04 1.62 -14.69
CA THR A 313 1.16 0.97 -14.00
C THR A 313 1.03 -0.54 -14.18
N MET A 314 1.92 -1.12 -14.94
CA MET A 314 1.96 -2.54 -15.24
C MET A 314 3.00 -3.25 -14.36
N GLY A 315 2.55 -4.16 -13.50
CA GLY A 315 3.44 -5.00 -12.72
C GLY A 315 4.16 -6.01 -13.62
N VAL A 316 5.42 -5.79 -13.93
CA VAL A 316 6.29 -6.74 -14.66
C VAL A 316 7.17 -7.52 -13.69
N GLN A 317 7.70 -6.84 -12.68
CA GLN A 317 8.49 -7.33 -11.56
C GLN A 317 9.88 -7.87 -11.95
N SER A 318 10.04 -8.63 -13.02
CA SER A 318 11.33 -9.09 -13.57
C SER A 318 11.22 -9.32 -15.08
N GLY A 319 12.30 -9.06 -15.80
CA GLY A 319 12.49 -9.44 -17.21
C GLY A 319 12.89 -10.92 -17.37
N SER A 320 13.24 -11.61 -16.30
CA SER A 320 13.53 -13.04 -16.31
C SER A 320 12.26 -13.87 -16.09
N THR A 321 11.89 -14.66 -17.09
CA THR A 321 10.78 -15.61 -16.99
C THR A 321 11.01 -16.63 -15.87
N THR A 322 12.26 -17.05 -15.63
CA THR A 322 12.62 -17.96 -14.54
C THR A 322 12.31 -17.31 -13.18
N VAL A 323 12.80 -16.09 -12.94
CA VAL A 323 12.51 -15.36 -11.69
C VAL A 323 11.02 -15.14 -11.50
N ARG A 324 10.30 -14.74 -12.56
CA ARG A 324 8.85 -14.59 -12.48
C ARG A 324 8.14 -15.87 -12.05
N ARG A 325 8.48 -17.02 -12.65
CA ARG A 325 7.83 -18.31 -12.37
C ARG A 325 8.24 -18.89 -11.01
N GLU A 326 9.53 -19.00 -10.76
CA GLU A 326 10.05 -19.76 -9.63
C GLU A 326 10.03 -18.95 -8.33
N ALA A 327 10.49 -17.70 -8.36
CA ALA A 327 10.51 -16.86 -7.18
C ALA A 327 9.15 -16.18 -6.94
N MET A 328 8.52 -15.61 -7.98
CA MET A 328 7.39 -14.70 -7.83
C MET A 328 6.02 -15.33 -8.08
N ASN A 329 5.96 -16.61 -8.50
CA ASN A 329 4.73 -17.31 -8.90
C ASN A 329 3.92 -16.55 -9.96
N ARG A 330 4.62 -15.99 -10.98
CA ARG A 330 4.03 -15.24 -12.10
C ARG A 330 4.27 -15.99 -13.40
N ARG A 331 3.24 -16.07 -14.27
CA ARG A 331 3.22 -16.96 -15.43
C ARG A 331 3.14 -16.26 -16.78
N GLU A 332 3.07 -14.93 -16.82
CA GLU A 332 3.02 -14.19 -18.07
C GLU A 332 4.30 -14.39 -18.90
N SER A 333 4.14 -14.52 -20.21
CA SER A 333 5.25 -14.62 -21.16
C SER A 333 5.84 -13.25 -21.48
N ASP A 334 7.09 -13.21 -21.94
CA ASP A 334 7.73 -11.99 -22.42
C ASP A 334 6.96 -11.37 -23.59
N ASP A 335 6.42 -12.21 -24.50
CA ASP A 335 5.64 -11.74 -25.65
C ASP A 335 4.35 -11.05 -25.19
N LYS A 336 3.71 -11.58 -24.14
CA LYS A 336 2.53 -10.94 -23.57
C LYS A 336 2.88 -9.59 -22.92
N VAL A 337 4.00 -9.50 -22.21
CA VAL A 337 4.48 -8.22 -21.65
C VAL A 337 4.75 -7.23 -22.78
N ARG A 338 5.45 -7.63 -23.85
CA ARG A 338 5.77 -6.77 -25.00
C ARG A 338 4.51 -6.31 -25.74
N SER A 339 3.60 -7.23 -26.04
CA SER A 339 2.36 -6.90 -26.77
C SER A 339 1.46 -5.95 -25.97
N THR A 340 1.35 -6.16 -24.66
CA THR A 340 0.59 -5.28 -23.78
C THR A 340 1.24 -3.89 -23.67
N ALA A 341 2.56 -3.82 -23.50
CA ALA A 341 3.29 -2.54 -23.49
C ALA A 341 3.12 -1.79 -24.81
N ALA A 342 3.19 -2.50 -25.94
CA ALA A 342 3.01 -1.90 -27.28
C ALA A 342 1.58 -1.36 -27.48
N ALA A 343 0.54 -2.06 -26.97
CA ALA A 343 -0.83 -1.59 -27.04
C ALA A 343 -1.02 -0.33 -26.19
N ILE A 344 -0.55 -0.30 -24.94
CA ILE A 344 -0.63 0.87 -24.03
C ILE A 344 -0.04 2.11 -24.72
N ARG A 345 1.16 1.99 -25.27
CA ARG A 345 1.85 3.10 -25.93
C ARG A 345 1.19 3.53 -27.25
N ARG A 346 0.66 2.58 -28.04
CA ARG A 346 -0.03 2.87 -29.31
C ARG A 346 -1.23 3.79 -29.11
N HIS A 347 -1.94 3.61 -28.01
CA HIS A 347 -3.10 4.43 -27.67
C HIS A 347 -2.77 5.68 -26.84
N GLY A 348 -1.48 6.06 -26.75
CA GLY A 348 -1.06 7.31 -26.10
C GLY A 348 -1.10 7.30 -24.59
N ILE A 349 -1.31 6.14 -23.95
CA ILE A 349 -1.25 6.02 -22.51
C ILE A 349 0.22 5.89 -22.06
N LEU A 350 0.63 6.64 -21.05
CA LEU A 350 1.96 6.51 -20.47
C LEU A 350 2.10 5.15 -19.76
N LEU A 351 3.17 4.44 -20.08
CA LEU A 351 3.48 3.15 -19.50
C LEU A 351 4.42 3.30 -18.28
N SER A 352 3.90 3.07 -17.10
CA SER A 352 4.71 2.87 -15.89
C SER A 352 4.90 1.37 -15.66
N VAL A 353 6.09 0.93 -15.25
CA VAL A 353 6.33 -0.47 -14.88
C VAL A 353 6.98 -0.57 -13.50
N ASP A 354 6.58 -1.62 -12.76
CA ASP A 354 7.18 -1.96 -11.49
C ASP A 354 8.18 -3.10 -11.68
N LYS A 355 9.36 -2.95 -11.07
CA LYS A 355 10.45 -3.93 -11.02
C LYS A 355 10.82 -4.20 -9.56
N ILE A 356 10.78 -5.47 -9.18
CA ILE A 356 11.36 -5.94 -7.92
C ILE A 356 12.75 -6.49 -8.20
N ILE A 357 13.74 -6.07 -7.43
CA ILE A 357 15.15 -6.50 -7.54
C ILE A 357 15.55 -7.30 -6.31
N GLY A 358 16.48 -8.25 -6.49
CA GLY A 358 16.96 -9.10 -5.42
C GLY A 358 16.00 -10.21 -5.02
N ALA A 359 15.21 -10.72 -5.97
CA ALA A 359 14.40 -11.90 -5.73
C ALA A 359 15.31 -13.13 -5.42
N PRO A 360 14.85 -14.05 -4.53
CA PRO A 360 15.57 -15.29 -4.27
C PRO A 360 15.99 -15.98 -5.57
N GLY A 361 17.25 -16.36 -5.65
CA GLY A 361 17.81 -17.02 -6.83
C GLY A 361 18.08 -16.12 -8.05
N GLU A 362 17.80 -14.81 -8.00
CA GLU A 362 18.12 -13.88 -9.09
C GLU A 362 19.64 -13.84 -9.37
N THR A 363 20.05 -14.02 -10.63
CA THR A 363 21.43 -14.06 -11.08
C THR A 363 21.82 -12.81 -11.89
N ALA A 364 23.13 -12.64 -12.18
CA ALA A 364 23.60 -11.61 -13.11
C ALA A 364 23.00 -11.77 -14.52
N ALA A 365 22.78 -13.02 -14.97
CA ALA A 365 22.14 -13.30 -16.24
C ALA A 365 20.67 -12.83 -16.26
N ASP A 366 19.95 -12.97 -15.13
CA ASP A 366 18.57 -12.50 -15.01
C ASP A 366 18.49 -10.97 -15.03
N ARG A 367 19.43 -10.27 -14.37
CA ARG A 367 19.54 -8.80 -14.46
C ARG A 367 19.79 -8.32 -15.91
N THR A 368 20.55 -9.11 -16.70
CA THR A 368 20.73 -8.82 -18.12
C THR A 368 19.43 -8.95 -18.93
N LYS A 369 18.61 -9.98 -18.61
CA LYS A 369 17.27 -10.14 -19.20
C LYS A 369 16.32 -9.00 -18.79
N ASP A 370 16.41 -8.55 -17.53
CA ASP A 370 15.68 -7.37 -17.08
C ASP A 370 15.95 -6.16 -17.99
N LEU A 371 17.22 -5.80 -18.14
CA LEU A 371 17.60 -4.67 -18.99
C LEU A 371 17.16 -4.86 -20.44
N ALA A 372 17.27 -6.07 -20.98
CA ALA A 372 16.82 -6.36 -22.34
C ALA A 372 15.32 -6.14 -22.51
N LEU A 373 14.49 -6.71 -21.62
CA LEU A 373 13.03 -6.54 -21.70
C LEU A 373 12.61 -5.08 -21.51
N PHE A 374 13.15 -4.38 -20.52
CA PHE A 374 12.76 -2.98 -20.25
C PHE A 374 13.21 -2.02 -21.36
N ARG A 375 14.36 -2.27 -22.01
CA ARG A 375 14.78 -1.54 -23.22
C ARG A 375 13.86 -1.80 -24.41
N ASP A 376 13.33 -3.02 -24.54
CA ASP A 376 12.41 -3.38 -25.62
C ASP A 376 11.04 -2.71 -25.45
N ILE A 377 10.46 -2.75 -24.25
CA ILE A 377 9.14 -2.16 -24.00
C ILE A 377 9.19 -0.64 -23.81
N THR A 378 10.36 -0.05 -23.59
CA THR A 378 10.61 1.39 -23.46
C THR A 378 9.56 2.11 -22.62
N PRO A 379 9.42 1.81 -21.33
CA PRO A 379 8.42 2.42 -20.47
C PRO A 379 8.73 3.90 -20.22
N ASP A 380 7.69 4.68 -19.97
CA ASP A 380 7.81 6.10 -19.63
C ASP A 380 8.28 6.30 -18.21
N ARG A 381 8.06 5.31 -17.34
CA ARG A 381 8.54 5.28 -15.94
C ARG A 381 8.90 3.86 -15.52
N ILE A 382 9.97 3.69 -14.76
CA ILE A 382 10.31 2.44 -14.07
C ILE A 382 10.41 2.74 -12.58
N LEU A 383 9.56 2.09 -11.79
CA LEU A 383 9.69 2.07 -10.33
C LEU A 383 10.41 0.79 -9.93
N THR A 384 11.55 0.96 -9.27
CA THR A 384 12.40 -0.16 -8.87
C THR A 384 12.38 -0.30 -7.36
N PHE A 385 11.95 -1.46 -6.88
CA PHE A 385 11.81 -1.77 -5.47
C PHE A 385 12.79 -2.88 -5.08
N PRO A 386 13.63 -2.71 -4.05
CA PRO A 386 14.27 -3.85 -3.40
C PRO A 386 13.19 -4.81 -2.89
N LEU A 387 13.43 -6.12 -3.04
CA LEU A 387 12.53 -7.09 -2.45
C LEU A 387 12.50 -6.90 -0.94
N THR A 388 11.31 -6.65 -0.43
CA THR A 388 11.04 -6.64 1.01
C THR A 388 10.29 -7.91 1.36
N TYR A 389 10.79 -8.63 2.34
CA TYR A 389 10.13 -9.82 2.86
C TYR A 389 9.06 -9.39 3.86
N PHE A 390 7.81 -9.48 3.49
CA PHE A 390 6.69 -9.16 4.39
C PHE A 390 6.19 -10.41 5.10
N PRO A 391 5.92 -10.34 6.42
CA PRO A 391 5.38 -11.46 7.19
C PRO A 391 4.16 -12.10 6.55
N GLY A 392 4.03 -13.41 6.67
CA GLY A 392 2.90 -14.17 6.15
C GLY A 392 2.90 -14.42 4.64
N THR A 393 3.81 -13.82 3.85
CA THR A 393 3.90 -14.06 2.40
C THR A 393 4.65 -15.36 2.08
N ASP A 394 4.37 -15.97 0.92
CA ASP A 394 5.11 -17.15 0.45
C ASP A 394 6.59 -16.83 0.18
N MET A 395 6.93 -15.57 0.00
CA MET A 395 8.29 -15.13 -0.21
C MET A 395 9.18 -15.40 1.01
N ILE A 396 8.64 -15.34 2.24
CA ILE A 396 9.36 -15.73 3.48
C ILE A 396 9.81 -17.19 3.37
N ARG A 397 8.89 -18.10 3.03
CA ARG A 397 9.22 -19.53 2.88
C ARG A 397 10.30 -19.75 1.82
N LYS A 398 10.18 -19.09 0.69
CA LYS A 398 11.20 -19.16 -0.39
C LYS A 398 12.55 -18.59 0.06
N GLY A 399 12.56 -17.49 0.81
CA GLY A 399 13.79 -16.92 1.36
C GLY A 399 14.50 -17.88 2.31
N LEU A 400 13.75 -18.59 3.16
CA LEU A 400 14.28 -19.64 4.04
C LEU A 400 14.81 -20.85 3.23
N GLU A 401 14.03 -21.36 2.27
CA GLU A 401 14.40 -22.50 1.43
C GLU A 401 15.69 -22.23 0.61
N TRP A 402 15.89 -21.00 0.17
CA TRP A 402 17.06 -20.61 -0.64
C TRP A 402 18.23 -20.08 0.21
N GLY A 403 18.07 -20.11 1.55
CA GLY A 403 19.12 -19.70 2.50
C GLY A 403 19.41 -18.18 2.50
N GLU A 404 18.47 -17.38 2.03
CA GLU A 404 18.57 -15.91 2.06
C GLU A 404 18.05 -15.31 3.36
N LEU A 405 17.21 -16.05 4.08
CA LEU A 405 16.69 -15.72 5.40
C LEU A 405 17.03 -16.79 6.41
N THR A 406 17.21 -16.36 7.65
CA THR A 406 17.27 -17.23 8.82
C THR A 406 15.97 -17.14 9.64
N PRO A 407 15.66 -18.10 10.51
CA PRO A 407 14.54 -17.98 11.44
C PRO A 407 14.61 -16.73 12.35
N ALA A 408 15.83 -16.24 12.64
CA ALA A 408 16.02 -15.00 13.40
C ALA A 408 15.59 -13.75 12.60
N ASP A 409 15.89 -13.71 11.29
CA ASP A 409 15.44 -12.63 10.42
C ASP A 409 13.93 -12.60 10.33
N VAL A 410 13.28 -13.76 10.20
CA VAL A 410 11.81 -13.87 10.17
C VAL A 410 11.21 -13.33 11.46
N ARG A 411 11.72 -13.74 12.62
CA ARG A 411 11.24 -13.19 13.90
C ARG A 411 11.42 -11.67 13.99
N ALA A 412 12.56 -11.14 13.54
CA ALA A 412 12.77 -9.70 13.51
C ALA A 412 11.73 -8.97 12.64
N MET A 413 11.37 -9.54 11.48
CA MET A 413 10.33 -9.00 10.61
C MET A 413 8.94 -9.09 11.23
N ASP A 414 8.61 -10.18 11.94
CA ASP A 414 7.35 -10.34 12.66
C ASP A 414 7.16 -9.27 13.75
N HIS A 415 8.26 -8.75 14.29
CA HIS A 415 8.29 -7.61 15.20
C HIS A 415 8.49 -6.24 14.51
N GLY A 416 8.37 -6.17 13.19
CA GLY A 416 8.43 -4.93 12.41
C GLY A 416 9.84 -4.36 12.16
N HIS A 417 10.89 -5.15 12.37
CA HIS A 417 12.28 -4.73 12.14
C HIS A 417 12.72 -4.95 10.68
N LEU A 418 12.17 -4.17 9.74
CA LEU A 418 12.55 -4.25 8.32
C LEU A 418 13.98 -3.81 8.05
N GLU A 419 14.53 -2.90 8.86
CA GLU A 419 15.92 -2.44 8.77
C GLU A 419 16.94 -3.53 9.09
N GLN A 420 16.52 -4.58 9.77
CA GLN A 420 17.33 -5.76 10.09
C GLN A 420 17.23 -6.85 9.02
N GLN A 421 16.39 -6.67 8.00
CA GLN A 421 16.41 -7.58 6.86
C GLN A 421 17.82 -7.57 6.28
N PRO A 422 18.42 -8.75 6.05
CA PRO A 422 19.68 -8.77 5.33
C PRO A 422 19.45 -8.03 4.02
N PRO A 423 20.27 -7.01 3.68
CA PRO A 423 20.23 -6.44 2.35
C PRO A 423 20.40 -7.62 1.43
N ASN A 424 19.34 -8.01 0.72
CA ASN A 424 19.17 -9.24 -0.08
C ASN A 424 20.52 -9.84 -0.42
N GLY A 425 20.90 -10.97 0.19
CA GLY A 425 22.28 -11.42 0.40
C GLY A 425 23.24 -11.25 -0.78
N ARG A 426 22.68 -11.33 -2.02
CA ARG A 426 23.44 -11.11 -3.26
C ARG A 426 23.64 -9.64 -3.60
N LEU A 427 22.67 -8.76 -3.32
CA LEU A 427 22.80 -7.33 -3.60
C LEU A 427 23.80 -6.66 -2.66
N ALA A 428 23.90 -7.15 -1.41
CA ALA A 428 24.94 -6.72 -0.48
C ALA A 428 26.32 -7.27 -0.88
N ALA A 429 26.37 -8.48 -1.43
CA ALA A 429 27.59 -9.07 -1.93
C ALA A 429 28.08 -8.40 -3.23
N GLU A 430 27.17 -7.81 -4.03
CA GLU A 430 27.48 -7.19 -5.31
C GLU A 430 27.01 -5.71 -5.38
N PRO A 431 27.41 -4.81 -4.45
CA PRO A 431 26.84 -3.47 -4.35
C PRO A 431 27.09 -2.62 -5.61
N ARG A 432 28.20 -2.86 -6.34
CA ARG A 432 28.46 -2.18 -7.61
C ARG A 432 27.48 -2.62 -8.71
N ALA A 433 27.20 -3.90 -8.83
CA ALA A 433 26.25 -4.41 -9.82
C ALA A 433 24.84 -3.86 -9.57
N TYR A 434 24.45 -3.74 -8.31
CA TYR A 434 23.18 -3.13 -7.89
C TYR A 434 23.11 -1.64 -8.25
N ARG A 435 24.12 -0.84 -7.90
CA ARG A 435 24.19 0.57 -8.29
C ARG A 435 24.10 0.74 -9.81
N LYS A 436 24.87 -0.08 -10.56
CA LYS A 436 24.82 -0.07 -12.03
C LYS A 436 23.41 -0.31 -12.53
N LEU A 437 22.74 -1.35 -12.04
CA LEU A 437 21.37 -1.70 -12.42
C LEU A 437 20.37 -0.56 -12.14
N LEU A 438 20.43 0.02 -10.94
CA LEU A 438 19.54 1.13 -10.56
C LEU A 438 19.70 2.35 -11.47
N ILE A 439 20.94 2.74 -11.76
CA ILE A 439 21.22 3.86 -12.66
C ILE A 439 20.71 3.56 -14.08
N GLN A 440 20.95 2.35 -14.58
CA GLN A 440 20.47 1.94 -15.91
C GLN A 440 18.94 1.95 -15.99
N MET A 441 18.25 1.38 -14.97
CA MET A 441 16.79 1.44 -14.90
C MET A 441 16.26 2.87 -14.86
N GLY A 442 16.91 3.77 -14.14
CA GLY A 442 16.56 5.19 -14.12
C GLY A 442 16.77 5.91 -15.47
N LEU A 443 17.72 5.46 -16.30
CA LEU A 443 18.03 6.06 -17.60
C LEU A 443 17.13 5.56 -18.74
N ILE A 444 16.63 4.33 -18.69
CA ILE A 444 15.80 3.73 -19.76
C ILE A 444 14.60 4.62 -20.12
N PRO A 445 13.84 5.24 -19.21
CA PRO A 445 12.72 6.12 -19.55
C PRO A 445 13.11 7.35 -20.39
N PHE A 446 14.36 7.81 -20.30
CA PHE A 446 14.87 8.95 -21.07
C PHE A 446 15.49 8.54 -22.40
N ALA A 447 16.25 7.48 -22.38
CA ALA A 447 17.12 7.09 -23.49
C ALA A 447 16.61 5.85 -24.27
N GLY A 448 15.64 5.11 -23.73
CA GLY A 448 15.11 3.89 -24.33
C GLY A 448 16.24 2.90 -24.68
N ARG A 449 16.21 2.38 -25.91
CA ARG A 449 17.26 1.47 -26.41
C ARG A 449 18.65 2.11 -26.50
N HIS A 450 18.72 3.44 -26.56
CA HIS A 450 19.98 4.17 -26.62
C HIS A 450 20.72 4.24 -25.28
N GLU A 451 20.09 3.84 -24.18
CA GLU A 451 20.72 3.74 -22.85
C GLU A 451 22.02 2.90 -22.91
N ARG A 452 22.09 1.88 -23.77
CA ARG A 452 23.32 1.10 -24.03
C ARG A 452 24.52 1.96 -24.36
N LYS A 453 24.35 3.09 -25.04
CA LYS A 453 25.45 4.01 -25.38
C LYS A 453 26.03 4.70 -24.14
N LEU A 454 25.26 4.75 -23.04
CA LEU A 454 25.69 5.33 -21.77
C LEU A 454 26.38 4.30 -20.85
N GLU A 455 26.40 3.02 -21.24
CA GLU A 455 26.95 1.95 -20.42
C GLU A 455 28.39 2.20 -19.95
N PRO A 456 29.34 2.73 -20.78
CA PRO A 456 30.69 3.05 -20.29
C PRO A 456 30.69 4.10 -19.20
N VAL A 457 29.81 5.11 -19.28
CA VAL A 457 29.67 6.15 -18.25
C VAL A 457 29.07 5.56 -16.97
N VAL A 458 27.99 4.79 -17.10
CA VAL A 458 27.35 4.13 -15.98
C VAL A 458 28.31 3.17 -15.26
N ASP A 459 29.18 2.48 -16.03
CA ASP A 459 30.17 1.57 -15.47
C ASP A 459 31.20 2.31 -14.61
N VAL A 460 31.63 3.50 -15.02
CA VAL A 460 32.52 4.35 -14.23
C VAL A 460 31.81 4.89 -12.99
N VAL A 461 30.62 5.46 -13.16
CA VAL A 461 29.86 6.08 -12.06
C VAL A 461 29.47 5.05 -10.99
N SER A 462 29.10 3.85 -11.38
CA SER A 462 28.72 2.78 -10.44
C SER A 462 29.86 2.28 -9.55
N ARG A 463 31.13 2.65 -9.83
CA ARG A 463 32.28 2.39 -8.95
C ARG A 463 32.27 3.26 -7.70
N VAL A 464 31.61 4.41 -7.77
CA VAL A 464 31.56 5.36 -6.65
C VAL A 464 30.51 4.90 -5.64
N PRO A 465 30.88 4.62 -4.37
CA PRO A 465 29.90 4.35 -3.31
C PRO A 465 28.95 5.53 -3.14
N GLY A 466 27.66 5.24 -2.95
CA GLY A 466 26.62 6.26 -2.83
C GLY A 466 26.05 6.75 -4.17
N SER A 467 26.56 6.28 -5.32
CA SER A 467 26.03 6.67 -6.64
C SER A 467 24.61 6.15 -6.92
N GLU A 468 24.09 5.24 -6.11
CA GLU A 468 22.69 4.83 -6.13
C GLU A 468 21.71 5.99 -5.93
N VAL A 469 22.14 7.09 -5.30
CA VAL A 469 21.36 8.33 -5.16
C VAL A 469 20.96 8.95 -6.51
N LEU A 470 21.63 8.61 -7.60
CA LEU A 470 21.26 9.07 -8.94
C LEU A 470 19.91 8.50 -9.39
N GLN A 471 19.55 7.29 -8.96
CA GLN A 471 18.28 6.68 -9.34
C GLN A 471 17.07 7.51 -8.84
N PRO A 472 16.94 7.91 -7.56
CA PRO A 472 15.86 8.78 -7.14
C PRO A 472 15.89 10.17 -7.82
N LEU A 473 17.07 10.71 -8.14
CA LEU A 473 17.16 11.96 -8.90
C LEU A 473 16.64 11.80 -10.33
N LEU A 474 16.96 10.69 -10.99
CA LEU A 474 16.41 10.35 -12.31
C LEU A 474 14.89 10.12 -12.25
N LEU A 475 14.38 9.48 -11.20
CA LEU A 475 12.94 9.33 -10.99
C LEU A 475 12.25 10.69 -10.82
N ALA A 476 12.82 11.60 -10.04
CA ALA A 476 12.28 12.95 -9.86
C ALA A 476 12.28 13.75 -11.19
N ALA A 477 13.38 13.71 -11.92
CA ALA A 477 13.48 14.34 -13.23
C ALA A 477 12.47 13.75 -14.23
N ASN A 478 12.28 12.42 -14.17
CA ASN A 478 11.29 11.74 -15.01
C ASN A 478 9.85 12.11 -14.62
N ALA A 479 9.53 12.18 -13.34
CA ALA A 479 8.22 12.62 -12.85
C ALA A 479 7.87 14.02 -13.35
N LEU A 480 8.82 14.95 -13.31
CA LEU A 480 8.65 16.28 -13.91
C LEU A 480 8.42 16.23 -15.43
N ARG A 481 9.18 15.40 -16.15
CA ARG A 481 9.06 15.24 -17.61
C ARG A 481 7.69 14.74 -18.06
N ILE A 482 7.13 13.75 -17.33
CA ILE A 482 5.82 13.15 -17.66
C ILE A 482 4.63 13.88 -17.04
N GLY A 483 4.89 14.96 -16.27
CA GLY A 483 3.83 15.68 -15.57
C GLY A 483 3.19 14.89 -14.43
N ASP A 484 3.96 14.01 -13.78
CA ASP A 484 3.44 13.22 -12.65
C ASP A 484 3.10 14.13 -11.47
N HIS A 485 1.81 14.25 -11.19
CA HIS A 485 1.28 15.06 -10.09
C HIS A 485 1.75 14.61 -8.71
N LYS A 486 2.20 13.36 -8.55
CA LYS A 486 2.72 12.86 -7.26
C LYS A 486 3.94 13.64 -6.78
N PHE A 487 4.83 14.06 -7.69
CA PHE A 487 5.99 14.84 -7.29
C PHE A 487 5.61 16.27 -6.88
N SER A 488 4.73 16.92 -7.63
CA SER A 488 4.19 18.24 -7.25
C SER A 488 3.38 18.18 -5.95
N TYR A 489 2.67 17.07 -5.73
CA TYR A 489 1.97 16.75 -4.50
C TYR A 489 2.93 16.68 -3.30
N LEU A 490 4.04 15.94 -3.40
CA LEU A 490 5.03 15.84 -2.34
C LEU A 490 5.57 17.24 -1.92
N LEU A 491 5.88 18.08 -2.90
CA LEU A 491 6.34 19.45 -2.63
C LEU A 491 5.26 20.30 -1.94
N LYS A 492 3.99 20.13 -2.32
CA LYS A 492 2.86 20.84 -1.70
C LYS A 492 2.55 20.32 -0.30
N VAL A 493 2.63 19.00 -0.08
CA VAL A 493 2.51 18.40 1.26
C VAL A 493 3.63 18.93 2.18
N LEU A 494 4.86 19.02 1.68
CA LEU A 494 5.98 19.63 2.39
C LEU A 494 5.73 21.09 2.76
N ALA A 495 5.12 21.86 1.86
CA ALA A 495 4.79 23.26 2.09
C ALA A 495 3.61 23.42 3.06
N GLY A 496 2.61 22.53 3.02
CA GLY A 496 1.41 22.54 3.88
C GLY A 496 1.57 21.80 5.21
N ALA A 497 2.57 20.93 5.35
CA ALA A 497 2.76 20.11 6.56
C ALA A 497 3.21 20.92 7.81
N ARG A 498 3.45 22.21 7.68
CA ARG A 498 3.84 23.08 8.81
C ARG A 498 2.70 23.33 9.81
N ASP A 499 1.44 23.23 9.37
CA ASP A 499 0.26 23.64 10.13
C ASP A 499 -0.73 22.50 10.48
N VAL A 500 -0.33 21.23 10.35
CA VAL A 500 -1.20 20.08 10.69
C VAL A 500 -1.05 19.79 12.19
N PRO A 501 -2.02 20.14 13.04
CA PRO A 501 -2.08 19.68 14.42
C PRO A 501 -2.63 18.24 14.51
#